data_e4376884465132d2256b31ccf2f936fd
#
_entry.id   e4376884465132d2256b31ccf2f936fd
#
_cell.length_a   1.000
_cell.length_b   1.000
_cell.length_c   1.000
_cell.angle_alpha   90.00
_cell.angle_beta   90.00
_cell.angle_gamma   90.00
#
_symmetry.space_group_name_H-M   'P 1'
#
loop_
_entity.id
_entity.type
_entity.pdbx_description
1 polymer ?
#
loop_
_entity_poly.entity_id
_entity_poly.type
_entity_poly.pdbx_seq_one_letter_code
_entity_poly.pdbx_strand_id
1 'polypeptide(L)'
;MLDRTTQPTPSLADKINWIEASAYPLDNGCQLYTVNAGEQEVLRFELIFPKGVGDTSLAATAIGSHMLIDSGTGKKDSKAIAEAFDRLGSYFMVDSGQDFRSLTVFAMRSAFEKTLRVLQEVLEEAAYPEDEVALWKQRNIEQLKVSREKVSWLSRIHFNETLFGKNHAYGFYMDEDGFQQVQAEDLRRFHREQTLTESCLMVLAGKIGEAEIHAVNNAFGKSKRGTGVPRTLAHKVDPMPTVKKHFPKSDAMQCALRIGRIIMTKQHADYIPFQITNTVLGGYFGSRLMSNIREDKGYTYGIGSAIVPNIQSGYFFIATEVGKEVCAPALEEIYKELSKLAHDPIPESEINLVRNYLLGEFQRNLDGPFALADRFKNLKLYGLGYEYLNNYLDFLNNFSSDVVSEIAKKYLSPASMTEIVAGG
;
A
#
# COMPACT_ATOMS: atom_id res chain seq x y z
N MET A 1 -40.13 3.24 -21.58
CA MET A 1 -39.85 2.50 -20.34
C MET A 1 -38.55 1.74 -20.54
N LEU A 2 -37.64 1.84 -19.66
CA LEU A 2 -36.37 1.05 -19.71
C LEU A 2 -36.76 -0.44 -19.52
N ASP A 3 -36.33 -1.29 -20.46
CA ASP A 3 -36.44 -2.74 -20.30
C ASP A 3 -35.42 -3.23 -19.23
N ARG A 4 -35.94 -3.59 -18.06
CA ARG A 4 -35.11 -4.06 -16.93
C ARG A 4 -34.75 -5.55 -17.04
N THR A 5 -35.20 -6.24 -18.06
CA THR A 5 -34.86 -7.65 -18.32
C THR A 5 -33.63 -7.76 -19.23
N THR A 6 -33.23 -6.67 -19.88
CA THR A 6 -32.04 -6.63 -20.72
C THR A 6 -30.88 -5.96 -19.97
N GLN A 7 -29.79 -6.69 -19.84
CA GLN A 7 -28.56 -6.15 -19.21
C GLN A 7 -28.03 -4.99 -20.06
N PRO A 8 -27.68 -3.83 -19.45
CA PRO A 8 -27.06 -2.74 -20.18
C PRO A 8 -25.75 -3.21 -20.85
N THR A 9 -25.56 -2.82 -22.10
CA THR A 9 -24.29 -3.09 -22.78
C THR A 9 -23.20 -2.27 -22.11
N PRO A 10 -22.09 -2.87 -21.64
CA PRO A 10 -20.97 -2.13 -21.11
C PRO A 10 -20.44 -1.16 -22.18
N SER A 11 -20.39 0.12 -21.88
CA SER A 11 -19.70 1.08 -22.73
C SER A 11 -18.23 1.18 -22.29
N LEU A 12 -17.32 0.88 -23.18
CA LEU A 12 -15.89 1.07 -22.96
C LEU A 12 -15.60 2.57 -23.06
N ALA A 13 -14.88 3.10 -22.07
CA ALA A 13 -14.36 4.45 -22.15
C ALA A 13 -13.11 4.44 -23.05
N ASP A 14 -13.23 4.95 -24.26
CA ASP A 14 -12.11 5.01 -25.21
C ASP A 14 -11.09 6.09 -24.83
N LYS A 15 -11.52 7.12 -24.11
CA LYS A 15 -10.66 8.24 -23.71
C LYS A 15 -11.19 8.87 -22.41
N ILE A 16 -10.26 9.15 -21.50
CA ILE A 16 -10.55 9.87 -20.26
C ILE A 16 -9.81 11.22 -20.28
N ASN A 17 -10.55 12.29 -20.01
CA ASN A 17 -9.95 13.60 -19.77
C ASN A 17 -9.60 13.67 -18.27
N TRP A 18 -8.32 13.60 -17.97
CA TRP A 18 -7.84 13.63 -16.59
C TRP A 18 -8.01 15.00 -15.95
N ILE A 19 -8.49 15.03 -14.72
CA ILE A 19 -8.30 16.18 -13.85
C ILE A 19 -6.89 16.03 -13.26
N GLU A 20 -5.94 16.74 -13.88
CA GLU A 20 -4.55 16.69 -13.48
C GLU A 20 -4.30 17.53 -12.24
N ALA A 21 -3.32 17.11 -11.43
CA ALA A 21 -2.90 17.91 -10.28
C ALA A 21 -2.14 19.16 -10.73
N SER A 22 -2.48 20.31 -10.17
CA SER A 22 -1.74 21.56 -10.34
C SER A 22 -0.66 21.70 -9.27
N ALA A 23 0.51 22.26 -9.63
CA ALA A 23 1.61 22.49 -8.71
C ALA A 23 1.72 23.96 -8.34
N TYR A 24 1.83 24.24 -7.04
CA TYR A 24 2.00 25.58 -6.49
C TYR A 24 3.27 25.66 -5.65
N PRO A 25 4.23 26.55 -5.98
CA PRO A 25 5.41 26.72 -5.15
C PRO A 25 5.05 27.42 -3.83
N LEU A 26 5.55 26.89 -2.71
CA LEU A 26 5.49 27.53 -1.41
C LEU A 26 6.71 28.44 -1.20
N ASP A 27 6.64 29.34 -0.20
CA ASP A 27 7.69 30.33 0.09
C ASP A 27 9.08 29.69 0.36
N ASN A 28 9.13 28.47 0.87
CA ASN A 28 10.36 27.71 1.11
C ASN A 28 10.85 26.90 -0.10
N GLY A 29 10.18 27.02 -1.26
CA GLY A 29 10.51 26.27 -2.49
C GLY A 29 9.95 24.86 -2.56
N CYS A 30 9.23 24.36 -1.52
CA CYS A 30 8.49 23.12 -1.60
C CYS A 30 7.32 23.27 -2.58
N GLN A 31 6.85 22.13 -3.12
CA GLN A 31 5.70 22.11 -4.03
C GLN A 31 4.45 21.58 -3.32
N LEU A 32 3.37 22.35 -3.35
CA LEU A 32 2.04 21.87 -3.03
C LEU A 32 1.37 21.40 -4.34
N TYR A 33 0.90 20.18 -4.38
CA TYR A 33 0.09 19.66 -5.48
C TYR A 33 -1.38 19.69 -5.08
N THR A 34 -2.24 20.20 -5.96
CA THR A 34 -3.68 20.28 -5.69
C THR A 34 -4.46 19.49 -6.72
N VAL A 35 -5.47 18.77 -6.25
CA VAL A 35 -6.49 18.12 -7.07
C VAL A 35 -7.81 18.81 -6.78
N ASN A 36 -8.15 19.81 -7.58
CA ASN A 36 -9.37 20.60 -7.41
C ASN A 36 -10.52 19.94 -8.17
N ALA A 37 -11.38 19.24 -7.45
CA ALA A 37 -12.53 18.53 -7.97
C ALA A 37 -13.60 18.34 -6.89
N GLY A 38 -14.83 17.98 -7.34
CA GLY A 38 -15.96 17.75 -6.44
C GLY A 38 -16.62 19.02 -5.95
N GLU A 39 -17.83 18.85 -5.37
CA GLU A 39 -18.68 19.96 -4.89
C GLU A 39 -18.76 20.01 -3.36
N GLN A 40 -18.25 18.96 -2.68
CA GLN A 40 -18.33 18.88 -1.23
C GLN A 40 -17.33 19.81 -0.54
N GLU A 41 -17.76 20.44 0.55
CA GLU A 41 -16.95 21.35 1.36
C GLU A 41 -16.02 20.57 2.33
N VAL A 42 -15.45 19.47 1.87
CA VAL A 42 -14.48 18.64 2.61
C VAL A 42 -13.17 18.64 1.84
N LEU A 43 -12.08 18.83 2.56
CA LEU A 43 -10.71 18.82 2.04
C LEU A 43 -9.92 17.68 2.66
N ARG A 44 -9.03 17.07 1.87
CA ARG A 44 -7.98 16.18 2.35
C ARG A 44 -6.63 16.81 2.09
N PHE A 45 -5.84 16.98 3.14
CA PHE A 45 -4.44 17.39 3.01
C PHE A 45 -3.53 16.28 3.52
N GLU A 46 -2.48 15.98 2.76
CA GLU A 46 -1.59 14.85 3.03
C GLU A 46 -0.12 15.29 2.89
N LEU A 47 0.67 14.97 3.91
CA LEU A 47 2.13 15.07 3.92
C LEU A 47 2.71 13.67 3.78
N ILE A 48 3.46 13.41 2.73
CA ILE A 48 4.03 12.08 2.46
C ILE A 48 5.55 12.20 2.50
N PHE A 49 6.15 11.42 3.39
CA PHE A 49 7.60 11.37 3.61
C PHE A 49 8.17 10.05 3.11
N PRO A 50 9.45 9.99 2.70
CA PRO A 50 10.12 8.72 2.51
C PRO A 50 10.18 7.99 3.86
N LYS A 51 10.26 6.67 3.86
CA LYS A 51 10.42 5.91 5.11
C LYS A 51 11.73 6.26 5.84
N GLY A 52 12.70 6.77 5.10
CA GLY A 52 13.89 7.45 5.64
C GLY A 52 14.96 6.54 6.20
N VAL A 53 14.92 5.22 5.99
CA VAL A 53 15.86 4.30 6.62
C VAL A 53 16.48 3.38 5.60
N GLY A 54 17.75 3.66 5.27
CA GLY A 54 18.62 2.74 4.52
C GLY A 54 19.11 1.59 5.41
N ASP A 55 19.15 1.81 6.71
CA ASP A 55 19.64 0.86 7.71
C ASP A 55 18.48 0.36 8.57
N THR A 56 18.27 -0.95 8.60
CA THR A 56 17.24 -1.59 9.44
C THR A 56 17.49 -1.39 10.94
N SER A 57 18.70 -1.03 11.36
CA SER A 57 18.99 -0.68 12.76
C SER A 57 18.20 0.52 13.26
N LEU A 58 17.84 1.44 12.36
CA LEU A 58 17.02 2.61 12.67
C LEU A 58 15.54 2.41 12.38
N ALA A 59 15.13 1.24 11.84
CA ALA A 59 13.75 1.01 11.40
C ALA A 59 12.74 1.13 12.55
N ALA A 60 13.07 0.60 13.72
CA ALA A 60 12.23 0.70 14.92
C ALA A 60 12.02 2.16 15.36
N THR A 61 13.12 2.94 15.39
CA THR A 61 13.09 4.36 15.73
C THR A 61 12.28 5.16 14.70
N ALA A 62 12.46 4.90 13.41
CA ALA A 62 11.72 5.57 12.35
C ALA A 62 10.21 5.28 12.42
N ILE A 63 9.83 4.02 12.66
CA ILE A 63 8.42 3.63 12.83
C ILE A 63 7.84 4.28 14.08
N GLY A 64 8.52 4.18 15.23
CA GLY A 64 8.07 4.78 16.49
C GLY A 64 7.95 6.29 16.41
N SER A 65 8.92 6.99 15.82
CA SER A 65 8.91 8.44 15.63
C SER A 65 7.71 8.89 14.77
N HIS A 66 7.32 8.09 13.78
CA HIS A 66 6.17 8.43 12.95
C HIS A 66 4.84 8.09 13.62
N MET A 67 4.72 6.88 14.20
CA MET A 67 3.47 6.40 14.81
C MET A 67 3.09 7.13 16.11
N LEU A 68 4.06 7.77 16.77
CA LEU A 68 3.86 8.52 18.01
C LEU A 68 3.94 10.04 17.81
N ILE A 69 3.83 10.52 16.59
CA ILE A 69 4.01 11.95 16.29
C ILE A 69 2.94 12.82 17.00
N ASP A 70 1.78 12.28 17.27
CA ASP A 70 0.65 12.92 17.96
C ASP A 70 0.54 12.54 19.46
N SER A 71 1.55 11.86 20.00
CA SER A 71 1.56 11.42 21.40
C SER A 71 1.69 12.58 22.40
N GLY A 72 2.10 13.77 21.95
CA GLY A 72 2.18 14.98 22.73
C GLY A 72 2.99 16.06 22.05
N THR A 73 2.77 17.30 22.48
CA THR A 73 3.61 18.46 22.12
C THR A 73 4.14 19.13 23.41
N GLY A 74 4.93 20.18 23.29
CA GLY A 74 5.35 20.95 24.45
C GLY A 74 4.20 21.59 25.26
N LYS A 75 2.96 21.61 24.71
CA LYS A 75 1.81 22.31 25.29
C LYS A 75 0.58 21.41 25.50
N LYS A 76 0.50 20.28 24.82
CA LYS A 76 -0.65 19.39 24.81
C LYS A 76 -0.21 17.95 24.97
N ASP A 77 -0.95 17.19 25.75
CA ASP A 77 -0.88 15.73 25.75
C ASP A 77 -1.61 15.12 24.54
N SER A 78 -1.51 13.82 24.35
CA SER A 78 -2.16 13.08 23.27
C SER A 78 -3.67 13.29 23.23
N LYS A 79 -4.32 13.33 24.41
CA LYS A 79 -5.76 13.55 24.53
C LYS A 79 -6.15 14.96 24.07
N ALA A 80 -5.42 15.99 24.50
CA ALA A 80 -5.70 17.38 24.10
C ALA A 80 -5.47 17.60 22.60
N ILE A 81 -4.52 16.87 21.96
CA ILE A 81 -4.34 16.88 20.51
C ILE A 81 -5.55 16.25 19.81
N ALA A 82 -5.99 15.06 20.24
CA ALA A 82 -7.16 14.40 19.68
C ALA A 82 -8.41 15.28 19.79
N GLU A 83 -8.66 15.85 20.99
CA GLU A 83 -9.77 16.78 21.21
C GLU A 83 -9.67 18.06 20.34
N ALA A 84 -8.47 18.53 20.02
CA ALA A 84 -8.30 19.70 19.16
C ALA A 84 -8.75 19.42 17.72
N PHE A 85 -8.48 18.22 17.17
CA PHE A 85 -9.02 17.80 15.89
C PHE A 85 -10.53 17.56 15.95
N ASP A 86 -11.02 16.86 16.97
CA ASP A 86 -12.45 16.54 17.14
C ASP A 86 -13.32 17.80 17.21
N ARG A 87 -12.90 18.81 17.97
CA ARG A 87 -13.62 20.10 18.06
C ARG A 87 -13.73 20.86 16.74
N LEU A 88 -12.81 20.58 15.80
CA LEU A 88 -12.83 21.14 14.45
C LEU A 88 -13.64 20.27 13.46
N GLY A 89 -14.17 19.12 13.91
CA GLY A 89 -14.78 18.12 13.03
C GLY A 89 -13.77 17.57 12.02
N SER A 90 -12.50 17.52 12.39
CA SER A 90 -11.41 17.07 11.53
C SER A 90 -10.96 15.67 11.94
N TYR A 91 -10.49 14.90 10.97
CA TYR A 91 -9.94 13.58 11.21
C TYR A 91 -8.45 13.56 10.86
N PHE A 92 -7.62 13.14 11.80
CA PHE A 92 -6.19 13.00 11.63
C PHE A 92 -5.80 11.52 11.58
N MET A 93 -4.94 11.16 10.65
CA MET A 93 -4.48 9.80 10.43
C MET A 93 -2.98 9.77 10.17
N VAL A 94 -2.32 8.79 10.79
CA VAL A 94 -0.91 8.46 10.61
C VAL A 94 -0.82 7.10 9.95
N ASP A 95 -0.09 6.98 8.85
CA ASP A 95 0.13 5.71 8.15
C ASP A 95 1.62 5.50 7.84
N SER A 96 2.07 4.24 7.88
CA SER A 96 3.45 3.86 7.60
C SER A 96 3.49 2.62 6.71
N GLY A 97 3.75 2.84 5.42
CA GLY A 97 3.98 1.80 4.43
C GLY A 97 5.43 1.30 4.39
N GLN A 98 5.75 0.52 3.36
CA GLN A 98 7.10 0.00 3.15
C GLN A 98 8.09 1.07 2.66
N ASP A 99 7.65 1.93 1.74
CA ASP A 99 8.48 2.95 1.11
C ASP A 99 8.24 4.35 1.66
N PHE A 100 7.00 4.64 2.06
CA PHE A 100 6.55 5.96 2.48
C PHE A 100 5.74 5.88 3.77
N ARG A 101 5.70 7.00 4.46
CA ARG A 101 4.87 7.27 5.63
C ARG A 101 4.10 8.55 5.38
N SER A 102 2.90 8.67 5.91
CA SER A 102 2.06 9.84 5.66
C SER A 102 1.34 10.35 6.90
N LEU A 103 1.10 11.65 6.90
CA LEU A 103 0.20 12.34 7.82
C LEU A 103 -0.94 12.91 6.98
N THR A 104 -2.16 12.51 7.30
CA THR A 104 -3.34 12.91 6.54
C THR A 104 -4.35 13.58 7.46
N VAL A 105 -4.90 14.71 7.03
CA VAL A 105 -6.06 15.33 7.68
C VAL A 105 -7.22 15.45 6.70
N PHE A 106 -8.41 15.15 7.19
CA PHE A 106 -9.67 15.49 6.55
C PHE A 106 -10.33 16.61 7.38
N ALA A 107 -10.77 17.65 6.71
CA ALA A 107 -11.37 18.79 7.38
C ALA A 107 -12.49 19.42 6.55
N MET A 108 -13.51 19.95 7.22
CA MET A 108 -14.43 20.87 6.57
C MET A 108 -13.64 22.10 6.10
N ARG A 109 -13.97 22.61 4.91
CA ARG A 109 -13.32 23.79 4.33
C ARG A 109 -13.28 24.97 5.29
N SER A 110 -14.37 25.22 6.03
CA SER A 110 -14.47 26.29 7.03
C SER A 110 -13.54 26.14 8.26
N ALA A 111 -13.09 24.91 8.53
CA ALA A 111 -12.18 24.58 9.64
C ALA A 111 -10.75 24.35 9.19
N PHE A 112 -10.48 24.31 7.87
CA PHE A 112 -9.23 23.82 7.28
C PHE A 112 -7.99 24.55 7.81
N GLU A 113 -7.98 25.87 7.80
CA GLU A 113 -6.83 26.66 8.29
C GLU A 113 -6.52 26.36 9.78
N LYS A 114 -7.56 26.20 10.62
CA LYS A 114 -7.38 25.85 12.02
C LYS A 114 -6.85 24.43 12.19
N THR A 115 -7.33 23.50 11.37
CA THR A 115 -6.83 22.11 11.33
C THR A 115 -5.36 22.05 10.93
N LEU A 116 -4.95 22.84 9.93
CA LEU A 116 -3.55 22.91 9.55
C LEU A 116 -2.64 23.45 10.65
N ARG A 117 -3.11 24.39 11.47
CA ARG A 117 -2.35 24.89 12.63
C ARG A 117 -2.13 23.80 13.69
N VAL A 118 -3.15 22.96 13.95
CA VAL A 118 -3.00 21.81 14.85
C VAL A 118 -2.03 20.80 14.26
N LEU A 119 -2.13 20.47 12.97
CA LEU A 119 -1.21 19.57 12.27
C LEU A 119 0.24 20.12 12.29
N GLN A 120 0.42 21.42 12.08
CA GLN A 120 1.71 22.08 12.15
C GLN A 120 2.32 21.94 13.56
N GLU A 121 1.54 22.21 14.62
CA GLU A 121 1.98 22.06 16.01
C GLU A 121 2.42 20.61 16.30
N VAL A 122 1.58 19.63 15.91
CA VAL A 122 1.91 18.20 16.05
C VAL A 122 3.20 17.85 15.32
N LEU A 123 3.38 18.35 14.09
CA LEU A 123 4.57 18.05 13.31
C LEU A 123 5.82 18.75 13.82
N GLU A 124 5.74 20.02 14.26
CA GLU A 124 6.90 20.82 14.64
C GLU A 124 7.31 20.65 16.10
N GLU A 125 6.33 20.36 17.00
CA GLU A 125 6.54 20.32 18.44
C GLU A 125 6.37 18.92 19.05
N ALA A 126 6.42 17.82 18.25
CA ALA A 126 6.28 16.45 18.75
C ALA A 126 7.24 16.15 19.91
N ALA A 127 6.71 15.75 21.06
CA ALA A 127 7.45 15.66 22.32
C ALA A 127 7.85 14.24 22.73
N TYR A 128 7.14 13.23 22.24
CA TYR A 128 7.36 11.81 22.57
C TYR A 128 7.50 11.56 24.09
N PRO A 129 6.42 11.75 24.89
CA PRO A 129 6.46 11.51 26.33
C PRO A 129 6.84 10.06 26.65
N GLU A 130 7.61 9.86 27.71
CA GLU A 130 8.15 8.54 28.10
C GLU A 130 7.04 7.53 28.39
N ASP A 131 5.96 7.97 29.02
CA ASP A 131 4.77 7.15 29.33
C ASP A 131 4.02 6.72 28.08
N GLU A 132 3.85 7.60 27.10
CA GLU A 132 3.23 7.28 25.80
C GLU A 132 4.10 6.31 25.00
N VAL A 133 5.43 6.49 25.01
CA VAL A 133 6.37 5.55 24.40
C VAL A 133 6.31 4.19 25.07
N ALA A 134 6.27 4.15 26.41
CA ALA A 134 6.14 2.90 27.16
C ALA A 134 4.81 2.19 26.87
N LEU A 135 3.71 2.93 26.83
CA LEU A 135 2.39 2.41 26.49
C LEU A 135 2.33 1.85 25.05
N TRP A 136 2.92 2.57 24.09
CA TRP A 136 2.99 2.14 22.70
C TRP A 136 3.81 0.83 22.57
N LYS A 137 4.95 0.72 23.24
CA LYS A 137 5.75 -0.51 23.29
C LYS A 137 4.93 -1.67 23.81
N GLN A 138 4.31 -1.51 24.98
CA GLN A 138 3.52 -2.55 25.62
C GLN A 138 2.40 -3.04 24.70
N ARG A 139 1.59 -2.13 24.15
CA ARG A 139 0.48 -2.47 23.25
C ARG A 139 0.95 -3.24 22.01
N ASN A 140 2.06 -2.80 21.40
CA ASN A 140 2.58 -3.46 20.20
C ASN A 140 3.19 -4.84 20.50
N ILE A 141 3.87 -5.02 21.63
CA ILE A 141 4.40 -6.32 22.06
C ILE A 141 3.24 -7.30 22.34
N GLU A 142 2.20 -6.87 23.01
CA GLU A 142 1.01 -7.70 23.25
C GLU A 142 0.33 -8.08 21.93
N GLN A 143 0.15 -7.10 21.03
CA GLN A 143 -0.40 -7.36 19.69
C GLN A 143 0.48 -8.30 18.86
N LEU A 144 1.81 -8.21 19.01
CA LEU A 144 2.75 -9.10 18.34
C LEU A 144 2.60 -10.55 18.85
N LYS A 145 2.43 -10.77 20.16
CA LYS A 145 2.18 -12.09 20.75
C LYS A 145 0.91 -12.72 20.16
N VAL A 146 -0.19 -11.96 20.11
CA VAL A 146 -1.44 -12.42 19.48
C VAL A 146 -1.25 -12.71 17.98
N SER A 147 -0.47 -11.88 17.28
CA SER A 147 -0.22 -12.07 15.84
C SER A 147 0.60 -13.33 15.55
N ARG A 148 1.58 -13.66 16.40
CA ARG A 148 2.42 -14.88 16.28
C ARG A 148 1.63 -16.19 16.43
N GLU A 149 0.43 -16.13 17.03
CA GLU A 149 -0.46 -17.30 17.10
C GLU A 149 -1.14 -17.62 15.74
N LYS A 150 -1.17 -16.67 14.81
CA LYS A 150 -1.83 -16.81 13.50
C LYS A 150 -0.86 -17.37 12.47
N VAL A 151 -1.19 -18.51 11.87
CA VAL A 151 -0.38 -19.13 10.80
C VAL A 151 -0.27 -18.24 9.57
N SER A 152 -1.30 -17.45 9.24
CA SER A 152 -1.26 -16.46 8.16
C SER A 152 -0.22 -15.36 8.41
N TRP A 153 -0.09 -14.90 9.65
CA TRP A 153 0.94 -13.92 10.00
C TRP A 153 2.34 -14.53 9.88
N LEU A 154 2.54 -15.74 10.42
CA LEU A 154 3.83 -16.47 10.33
C LEU A 154 4.23 -16.67 8.86
N SER A 155 3.32 -17.18 8.02
CA SER A 155 3.61 -17.41 6.60
C SER A 155 4.02 -16.11 5.89
N ARG A 156 3.38 -14.98 6.21
CA ARG A 156 3.71 -13.68 5.63
C ARG A 156 5.09 -13.18 6.03
N ILE A 157 5.44 -13.25 7.31
CA ILE A 157 6.75 -12.80 7.80
C ILE A 157 7.86 -13.66 7.20
N HIS A 158 7.75 -14.98 7.31
CA HIS A 158 8.76 -15.88 6.76
C HIS A 158 8.89 -15.79 5.24
N PHE A 159 7.80 -15.51 4.53
CA PHE A 159 7.84 -15.28 3.09
C PHE A 159 8.65 -14.03 2.75
N ASN A 160 8.36 -12.90 3.39
CA ASN A 160 9.08 -11.64 3.13
C ASN A 160 10.55 -11.74 3.53
N GLU A 161 10.86 -12.34 4.69
CA GLU A 161 12.24 -12.63 5.11
C GLU A 161 12.97 -13.52 4.10
N THR A 162 12.28 -14.50 3.54
CA THR A 162 12.87 -15.41 2.55
C THR A 162 13.13 -14.73 1.21
N LEU A 163 12.23 -13.83 0.78
CA LEU A 163 12.39 -13.11 -0.48
C LEU A 163 13.47 -12.02 -0.40
N PHE A 164 13.54 -11.29 0.70
CA PHE A 164 14.34 -10.06 0.77
C PHE A 164 15.49 -10.13 1.78
N GLY A 165 15.46 -11.10 2.69
CA GLY A 165 16.38 -11.15 3.83
C GLY A 165 15.92 -10.28 5.01
N LYS A 166 16.29 -10.68 6.22
CA LYS A 166 15.90 -10.00 7.48
C LYS A 166 16.42 -8.56 7.58
N ASN A 167 17.56 -8.29 6.99
CA ASN A 167 18.24 -7.00 7.04
C ASN A 167 17.81 -6.05 5.90
N HIS A 168 16.91 -6.49 5.02
CA HIS A 168 16.38 -5.65 3.97
C HIS A 168 15.07 -4.99 4.43
N ALA A 169 14.82 -3.72 4.05
CA ALA A 169 13.62 -2.98 4.47
C ALA A 169 12.30 -3.70 4.17
N TYR A 170 12.21 -4.48 3.07
CA TYR A 170 11.01 -5.23 2.70
C TYR A 170 10.89 -6.60 3.38
N GLY A 171 11.99 -7.14 3.90
CA GLY A 171 12.02 -8.37 4.68
C GLY A 171 11.99 -8.15 6.19
N PHE A 172 12.25 -6.91 6.63
CA PHE A 172 12.25 -6.53 8.03
C PHE A 172 10.84 -6.52 8.63
N TYR A 173 10.72 -7.05 9.83
CA TYR A 173 9.59 -6.78 10.71
C TYR A 173 10.10 -6.44 12.12
N MET A 174 9.36 -5.61 12.83
CA MET A 174 9.69 -5.24 14.21
C MET A 174 9.28 -6.36 15.15
N ASP A 175 10.25 -6.97 15.81
CA ASP A 175 10.05 -7.97 16.84
C ASP A 175 9.98 -7.35 18.25
N GLU A 176 9.90 -8.19 19.28
CA GLU A 176 9.80 -7.75 20.67
C GLU A 176 11.03 -6.94 21.11
N ASP A 177 12.23 -7.39 20.72
CA ASP A 177 13.48 -6.69 21.01
C ASP A 177 13.54 -5.33 20.30
N GLY A 178 13.08 -5.28 19.06
CA GLY A 178 12.97 -4.02 18.31
C GLY A 178 12.06 -3.00 18.99
N PHE A 179 10.92 -3.43 19.54
CA PHE A 179 10.06 -2.54 20.34
C PHE A 179 10.74 -2.11 21.65
N GLN A 180 11.38 -3.05 22.36
CA GLN A 180 12.03 -2.75 23.65
C GLN A 180 13.18 -1.71 23.52
N GLN A 181 13.91 -1.75 22.41
CA GLN A 181 15.06 -0.86 22.16
C GLN A 181 14.66 0.59 21.86
N VAL A 182 13.43 0.88 21.45
CA VAL A 182 12.99 2.25 21.14
C VAL A 182 13.05 3.12 22.41
N GLN A 183 13.76 4.25 22.35
CA GLN A 183 13.84 5.23 23.43
C GLN A 183 13.25 6.57 22.99
N ALA A 184 12.59 7.29 23.90
CA ALA A 184 11.95 8.57 23.59
C ALA A 184 12.98 9.60 23.05
N GLU A 185 14.19 9.63 23.58
CA GLU A 185 15.23 10.55 23.10
C GLU A 185 15.69 10.23 21.68
N ASP A 186 15.75 8.94 21.30
CA ASP A 186 16.06 8.54 19.92
C ASP A 186 14.94 8.97 18.96
N LEU A 187 13.67 8.88 19.40
CA LEU A 187 12.53 9.36 18.62
C LEU A 187 12.60 10.88 18.41
N ARG A 188 12.88 11.66 19.48
CA ARG A 188 13.05 13.12 19.41
C ARG A 188 14.20 13.51 18.48
N ARG A 189 15.34 12.82 18.59
CA ARG A 189 16.51 13.04 17.72
C ARG A 189 16.18 12.74 16.26
N PHE A 190 15.62 11.56 15.97
CA PHE A 190 15.22 11.16 14.64
C PHE A 190 14.22 12.15 14.03
N HIS A 191 13.24 12.58 14.80
CA HIS A 191 12.26 13.56 14.37
C HIS A 191 12.90 14.89 13.96
N ARG A 192 13.77 15.46 14.82
CA ARG A 192 14.47 16.73 14.52
C ARG A 192 15.39 16.63 13.31
N GLU A 193 16.17 15.57 13.22
CA GLU A 193 17.23 15.43 12.23
C GLU A 193 16.75 14.91 10.88
N GLN A 194 15.68 14.13 10.88
CA GLN A 194 15.15 13.49 9.68
C GLN A 194 13.78 14.05 9.30
N THR A 195 12.75 13.87 10.14
CA THR A 195 11.37 14.19 9.77
C THR A 195 11.14 15.67 9.47
N LEU A 196 11.76 16.58 10.23
CA LEU A 196 11.63 18.03 10.03
C LEU A 196 12.43 18.56 8.85
N THR A 197 13.48 17.87 8.42
CA THR A 197 14.39 18.31 7.35
C THR A 197 14.15 17.63 6.01
N GLU A 198 13.49 16.46 6.00
CA GLU A 198 13.21 15.71 4.77
C GLU A 198 12.32 16.47 3.80
N SER A 199 12.52 16.21 2.50
CA SER A 199 11.52 16.55 1.50
C SER A 199 10.24 15.75 1.71
N CYS A 200 9.09 16.38 1.51
CA CYS A 200 7.80 15.69 1.54
C CYS A 200 6.96 16.05 0.31
N LEU A 201 6.14 15.12 -0.12
CA LEU A 201 5.10 15.39 -1.11
C LEU A 201 3.88 15.93 -0.38
N MET A 202 3.46 17.16 -0.71
CA MET A 202 2.26 17.79 -0.16
C MET A 202 1.13 17.71 -1.18
N VAL A 203 0.02 17.09 -0.79
CA VAL A 203 -1.15 16.94 -1.68
C VAL A 203 -2.39 17.46 -0.98
N LEU A 204 -3.10 18.38 -1.65
CA LEU A 204 -4.39 18.90 -1.21
C LEU A 204 -5.47 18.51 -2.24
N ALA A 205 -6.55 17.92 -1.78
CA ALA A 205 -7.64 17.46 -2.62
C ALA A 205 -9.00 17.92 -2.10
N GLY A 206 -9.91 18.25 -3.02
CA GLY A 206 -11.27 18.74 -2.72
C GLY A 206 -11.63 19.98 -3.51
N LYS A 207 -12.60 20.75 -3.02
CA LYS A 207 -13.00 22.06 -3.59
C LYS A 207 -12.05 23.15 -3.09
N ILE A 208 -11.03 23.45 -3.88
CA ILE A 208 -9.89 24.29 -3.51
C ILE A 208 -9.98 25.65 -4.16
N GLY A 209 -9.76 26.72 -3.40
CA GLY A 209 -9.53 28.07 -3.88
C GLY A 209 -8.19 28.63 -3.39
N GLU A 210 -7.93 29.91 -3.66
CA GLU A 210 -6.69 30.58 -3.24
C GLU A 210 -6.51 30.59 -1.71
N ALA A 211 -7.60 30.72 -0.95
CA ALA A 211 -7.57 30.74 0.50
C ALA A 211 -6.97 29.45 1.10
N GLU A 212 -7.29 28.30 0.54
CA GLU A 212 -6.79 27.02 0.99
C GLU A 212 -5.30 26.84 0.64
N ILE A 213 -4.87 27.30 -0.53
CA ILE A 213 -3.46 27.32 -0.94
C ILE A 213 -2.65 28.23 -0.02
N HIS A 214 -3.16 29.44 0.27
CA HIS A 214 -2.54 30.37 1.22
C HIS A 214 -2.46 29.78 2.64
N ALA A 215 -3.50 29.08 3.09
CA ALA A 215 -3.50 28.42 4.40
C ALA A 215 -2.37 27.38 4.51
N VAL A 216 -2.15 26.57 3.46
CA VAL A 216 -1.02 25.62 3.42
C VAL A 216 0.31 26.36 3.41
N ASN A 217 0.46 27.41 2.62
CA ASN A 217 1.71 28.19 2.58
C ASN A 217 2.00 28.86 3.94
N ASN A 218 0.99 29.40 4.62
CA ASN A 218 1.14 29.99 5.95
C ASN A 218 1.61 28.96 7.00
N ALA A 219 1.11 27.73 6.91
CA ALA A 219 1.46 26.66 7.85
C ALA A 219 2.82 26.02 7.56
N PHE A 220 3.13 25.76 6.27
CA PHE A 220 4.29 24.94 5.92
C PHE A 220 5.32 25.66 5.02
N GLY A 221 5.02 26.83 4.44
CA GLY A 221 5.91 27.56 3.54
C GLY A 221 7.11 28.20 4.20
N LYS A 222 7.20 28.21 5.54
CA LYS A 222 8.35 28.75 6.29
C LYS A 222 9.24 27.65 6.88
N SER A 223 8.83 26.41 6.80
CA SER A 223 9.60 25.28 7.35
C SER A 223 10.88 25.05 6.54
N LYS A 224 11.97 24.71 7.23
CA LYS A 224 13.26 24.38 6.60
C LYS A 224 13.26 22.91 6.14
N ARG A 225 12.52 22.61 5.09
CA ARG A 225 12.43 21.26 4.52
C ARG A 225 13.24 21.16 3.24
N GLY A 226 13.67 19.94 2.92
CA GLY A 226 14.21 19.63 1.60
C GLY A 226 13.15 19.86 0.52
N THR A 227 13.56 20.34 -0.63
CA THR A 227 12.70 20.55 -1.80
C THR A 227 12.71 19.31 -2.70
N GLY A 228 11.62 19.11 -3.46
CA GLY A 228 11.48 18.03 -4.42
C GLY A 228 10.59 16.88 -3.94
N VAL A 229 10.47 15.85 -4.80
CA VAL A 229 9.69 14.66 -4.48
C VAL A 229 10.48 13.77 -3.52
N PRO A 230 9.85 13.27 -2.44
CA PRO A 230 10.52 12.37 -1.53
C PRO A 230 11.02 11.12 -2.26
N ARG A 231 12.24 10.73 -2.00
CA ARG A 231 12.85 9.52 -2.59
C ARG A 231 13.21 8.57 -1.48
N THR A 232 12.78 7.33 -1.64
CA THR A 232 13.26 6.24 -0.78
C THR A 232 14.74 6.00 -1.02
N LEU A 233 15.45 5.63 0.03
CA LEU A 233 16.84 5.21 -0.13
C LEU A 233 16.90 3.94 -0.97
N ALA A 234 17.84 3.86 -1.89
CA ALA A 234 18.04 2.69 -2.71
C ALA A 234 18.52 1.51 -1.85
N HIS A 235 17.74 0.45 -1.83
CA HIS A 235 18.12 -0.83 -1.25
C HIS A 235 18.37 -1.81 -2.38
N LYS A 236 19.58 -2.36 -2.44
CA LYS A 236 19.87 -3.41 -3.38
C LYS A 236 19.09 -4.65 -2.99
N VAL A 237 18.22 -5.09 -3.88
CA VAL A 237 17.54 -6.38 -3.74
C VAL A 237 18.43 -7.43 -4.40
N ASP A 238 19.14 -8.19 -3.58
CA ASP A 238 19.92 -9.34 -4.10
C ASP A 238 18.96 -10.51 -4.35
N PRO A 239 19.09 -11.17 -5.51
CA PRO A 239 18.27 -12.35 -5.80
C PRO A 239 18.49 -13.43 -4.74
N MET A 240 17.45 -13.78 -4.02
CA MET A 240 17.48 -14.89 -3.08
C MET A 240 17.14 -16.20 -3.84
N PRO A 241 17.76 -17.32 -3.45
CA PRO A 241 17.43 -18.61 -4.07
C PRO A 241 15.97 -18.95 -3.80
N THR A 242 15.32 -19.53 -4.81
CA THR A 242 13.98 -20.10 -4.67
C THR A 242 14.01 -21.25 -3.69
N VAL A 243 13.16 -21.22 -2.69
CA VAL A 243 13.11 -22.24 -1.62
C VAL A 243 11.68 -22.65 -1.32
N LYS A 244 11.54 -23.87 -0.83
CA LYS A 244 10.33 -24.39 -0.19
C LYS A 244 10.62 -24.66 1.26
N LYS A 245 9.87 -24.02 2.16
CA LYS A 245 10.06 -24.15 3.61
C LYS A 245 8.75 -24.39 4.32
N HIS A 246 8.79 -25.29 5.29
CA HIS A 246 7.70 -25.53 6.22
C HIS A 246 8.10 -25.05 7.62
N PHE A 247 7.22 -24.29 8.25
CA PHE A 247 7.33 -23.78 9.62
C PHE A 247 6.21 -24.44 10.44
N PRO A 248 6.48 -25.58 11.09
CA PRO A 248 5.46 -26.32 11.81
C PRO A 248 4.97 -25.55 13.05
N LYS A 249 3.66 -25.60 13.29
CA LYS A 249 3.01 -25.13 14.51
C LYS A 249 2.02 -26.24 14.93
N SER A 250 2.46 -27.09 15.88
CA SER A 250 1.82 -28.34 16.24
C SER A 250 0.39 -28.21 16.77
N ASP A 251 0.06 -27.06 17.35
CA ASP A 251 -1.27 -26.72 17.87
C ASP A 251 -2.19 -26.05 16.82
N ALA A 252 -1.69 -25.80 15.62
CA ALA A 252 -2.49 -25.19 14.57
C ALA A 252 -3.43 -26.21 13.91
N MET A 253 -4.69 -25.83 13.76
CA MET A 253 -5.70 -26.62 13.03
C MET A 253 -5.65 -26.36 11.53
N GLN A 254 -4.94 -25.34 11.10
CA GLN A 254 -4.82 -24.89 9.71
C GLN A 254 -3.37 -24.72 9.31
N CYS A 255 -3.14 -24.78 7.99
CA CYS A 255 -1.91 -24.35 7.34
C CYS A 255 -2.15 -23.07 6.57
N ALA A 256 -1.27 -22.11 6.71
CA ALA A 256 -1.22 -20.95 5.81
C ALA A 256 -0.18 -21.19 4.72
N LEU A 257 -0.62 -21.08 3.48
CA LEU A 257 0.18 -21.24 2.28
C LEU A 257 0.52 -19.87 1.71
N ARG A 258 1.78 -19.62 1.41
CA ARG A 258 2.21 -18.44 0.69
C ARG A 258 3.24 -18.80 -0.38
N ILE A 259 2.90 -18.52 -1.63
CA ILE A 259 3.68 -18.91 -2.82
C ILE A 259 3.88 -17.66 -3.66
N GLY A 260 5.11 -17.41 -4.11
CA GLY A 260 5.36 -16.25 -4.95
C GLY A 260 6.83 -15.95 -5.16
N ARG A 261 7.12 -14.76 -5.67
CA ARG A 261 8.47 -14.36 -6.04
C ARG A 261 8.62 -12.84 -6.11
N ILE A 262 9.86 -12.40 -6.15
CA ILE A 262 10.21 -11.03 -6.54
C ILE A 262 9.86 -10.81 -8.01
N ILE A 263 9.29 -9.65 -8.32
CA ILE A 263 8.92 -9.22 -9.66
C ILE A 263 9.45 -7.81 -9.96
N MET A 264 9.19 -7.35 -11.18
CA MET A 264 9.54 -6.01 -11.64
C MET A 264 8.82 -4.89 -10.89
N THR A 265 9.34 -3.67 -11.01
CA THR A 265 8.69 -2.43 -10.54
C THR A 265 7.64 -1.94 -11.54
N LYS A 266 6.82 -0.97 -11.14
CA LYS A 266 5.76 -0.37 -12.00
C LYS A 266 6.27 0.27 -13.30
N GLN A 267 7.56 0.63 -13.35
CA GLN A 267 8.17 1.24 -14.55
C GLN A 267 8.49 0.22 -15.65
N HIS A 268 8.45 -1.09 -15.35
CA HIS A 268 8.75 -2.13 -16.33
C HIS A 268 7.59 -2.33 -17.31
N ALA A 269 7.88 -2.56 -18.59
CA ALA A 269 6.88 -2.74 -19.63
C ALA A 269 5.90 -3.88 -19.36
N ASP A 270 6.35 -4.97 -18.74
CA ASP A 270 5.52 -6.12 -18.42
C ASP A 270 4.66 -5.93 -17.14
N TYR A 271 4.76 -4.80 -16.44
CA TYR A 271 4.03 -4.62 -15.19
C TYR A 271 2.52 -4.61 -15.39
N ILE A 272 2.01 -3.84 -16.35
CA ILE A 272 0.59 -3.79 -16.68
C ILE A 272 0.08 -5.16 -17.17
N PRO A 273 0.73 -5.82 -18.15
CA PRO A 273 0.39 -7.19 -18.53
C PRO A 273 0.38 -8.18 -17.36
N PHE A 274 1.35 -8.09 -16.47
CA PHE A 274 1.42 -8.97 -15.30
C PHE A 274 0.30 -8.71 -14.28
N GLN A 275 -0.09 -7.45 -14.10
CA GLN A 275 -1.23 -7.08 -13.24
C GLN A 275 -2.54 -7.69 -13.75
N ILE A 276 -2.77 -7.68 -15.06
CA ILE A 276 -3.94 -8.29 -15.67
C ILE A 276 -3.89 -9.82 -15.54
N THR A 277 -2.74 -10.43 -15.82
CA THR A 277 -2.51 -11.87 -15.63
C THR A 277 -2.77 -12.32 -14.20
N ASN A 278 -2.32 -11.51 -13.21
CA ASN A 278 -2.62 -11.74 -11.80
C ASN A 278 -4.13 -11.69 -11.51
N THR A 279 -4.87 -10.79 -12.17
CA THR A 279 -6.34 -10.72 -11.99
C THR A 279 -7.02 -11.99 -12.49
N VAL A 280 -6.65 -12.50 -13.65
CA VAL A 280 -7.15 -13.79 -14.17
C VAL A 280 -6.88 -14.92 -13.19
N LEU A 281 -5.65 -14.97 -12.64
CA LEU A 281 -5.23 -16.03 -11.73
C LEU A 281 -5.97 -16.02 -10.40
N GLY A 282 -5.93 -14.90 -9.68
CA GLY A 282 -6.41 -14.84 -8.29
C GLY A 282 -6.76 -13.44 -7.80
N GLY A 283 -6.83 -12.43 -8.68
CA GLY A 283 -7.01 -11.03 -8.29
C GLY A 283 -8.46 -10.60 -8.04
N TYR A 284 -9.45 -11.45 -8.25
CA TYR A 284 -10.86 -11.16 -7.99
C TYR A 284 -11.64 -12.41 -7.59
N PHE A 285 -12.88 -12.23 -7.16
CA PHE A 285 -13.70 -13.33 -6.62
C PHE A 285 -13.98 -14.45 -7.63
N GLY A 286 -14.19 -14.15 -8.92
CA GLY A 286 -14.42 -15.12 -9.98
C GLY A 286 -13.13 -15.64 -10.65
N SER A 287 -11.96 -15.48 -10.01
CA SER A 287 -10.68 -15.90 -10.56
C SER A 287 -10.48 -17.42 -10.54
N ARG A 288 -9.52 -17.91 -11.32
CA ARG A 288 -9.22 -19.35 -11.41
C ARG A 288 -8.93 -20.03 -10.08
N LEU A 289 -8.10 -19.39 -9.25
CA LEU A 289 -7.80 -19.92 -7.90
C LEU A 289 -9.06 -20.01 -7.03
N MET A 290 -9.91 -19.00 -7.05
CA MET A 290 -11.16 -19.01 -6.30
C MET A 290 -12.11 -20.11 -6.79
N SER A 291 -12.33 -20.19 -8.09
CA SER A 291 -13.22 -21.19 -8.69
C SER A 291 -12.76 -22.62 -8.41
N ASN A 292 -11.46 -22.93 -8.57
CA ASN A 292 -10.95 -24.27 -8.33
C ASN A 292 -10.90 -24.59 -6.82
N ILE A 293 -10.16 -23.81 -6.03
CA ILE A 293 -9.74 -24.25 -4.69
C ILE A 293 -10.84 -23.99 -3.65
N ARG A 294 -11.62 -22.91 -3.82
CA ARG A 294 -12.72 -22.59 -2.94
C ARG A 294 -14.03 -23.23 -3.38
N GLU A 295 -14.45 -23.02 -4.65
CA GLU A 295 -15.79 -23.41 -5.11
C GLU A 295 -15.87 -24.91 -5.46
N ASP A 296 -14.92 -25.42 -6.26
CA ASP A 296 -14.94 -26.81 -6.70
C ASP A 296 -14.44 -27.78 -5.64
N LYS A 297 -13.32 -27.45 -4.97
CA LYS A 297 -12.67 -28.32 -4.00
C LYS A 297 -13.12 -28.09 -2.57
N GLY A 298 -13.59 -26.91 -2.23
CA GLY A 298 -13.98 -26.56 -0.86
C GLY A 298 -12.85 -26.58 0.16
N TYR A 299 -11.59 -26.43 -0.28
CA TYR A 299 -10.43 -26.54 0.61
C TYR A 299 -10.22 -25.31 1.49
N THR A 300 -10.76 -24.16 1.11
CA THR A 300 -10.55 -22.89 1.80
C THR A 300 -11.81 -22.03 1.79
N TYR A 301 -11.89 -21.10 2.75
CA TYR A 301 -12.86 -20.02 2.69
C TYR A 301 -12.48 -18.95 1.67
N GLY A 302 -11.19 -18.79 1.38
CA GLY A 302 -10.72 -17.84 0.37
C GLY A 302 -9.25 -18.02 0.02
N ILE A 303 -8.96 -17.82 -1.25
CA ILE A 303 -7.62 -17.80 -1.82
C ILE A 303 -7.52 -16.62 -2.78
N GLY A 304 -6.36 -16.01 -2.86
CA GLY A 304 -6.13 -14.93 -3.81
C GLY A 304 -4.68 -14.76 -4.16
N SER A 305 -4.43 -14.02 -5.22
CA SER A 305 -3.10 -13.57 -5.60
C SER A 305 -3.04 -12.05 -5.66
N ALA A 306 -1.89 -11.48 -5.32
CA ALA A 306 -1.69 -10.04 -5.31
C ALA A 306 -0.26 -9.67 -5.71
N ILE A 307 -0.12 -8.42 -6.14
CA ILE A 307 1.13 -7.75 -6.42
C ILE A 307 1.34 -6.65 -5.38
N VAL A 308 2.49 -6.65 -4.74
CA VAL A 308 2.93 -5.54 -3.89
C VAL A 308 3.98 -4.73 -4.66
N PRO A 309 3.63 -3.55 -5.13
CA PRO A 309 4.50 -2.77 -6.00
C PRO A 309 5.42 -1.84 -5.20
N ASN A 310 6.40 -2.37 -4.50
CA ASN A 310 7.38 -1.51 -3.84
C ASN A 310 8.25 -0.75 -4.86
N ILE A 311 8.81 0.38 -4.45
CA ILE A 311 9.58 1.27 -5.33
C ILE A 311 10.84 0.59 -5.88
N GLN A 312 11.56 -0.17 -5.04
CA GLN A 312 12.83 -0.78 -5.42
C GLN A 312 12.64 -2.16 -6.06
N SER A 313 11.61 -2.90 -5.68
CA SER A 313 11.34 -4.24 -6.21
C SER A 313 9.96 -4.69 -5.78
N GLY A 314 9.08 -4.96 -6.75
CA GLY A 314 7.79 -5.57 -6.45
C GLY A 314 7.91 -7.04 -6.06
N TYR A 315 6.86 -7.59 -5.48
CA TYR A 315 6.71 -9.03 -5.33
C TYR A 315 5.27 -9.46 -5.59
N PHE A 316 5.14 -10.67 -6.09
CA PHE A 316 3.89 -11.37 -6.32
C PHE A 316 3.72 -12.45 -5.27
N PHE A 317 2.49 -12.68 -4.82
CA PHE A 317 2.19 -13.81 -3.97
C PHE A 317 0.76 -14.34 -4.18
N ILE A 318 0.60 -15.63 -3.92
CA ILE A 318 -0.67 -16.34 -3.70
C ILE A 318 -0.75 -16.62 -2.20
N ALA A 319 -1.91 -16.44 -1.58
CA ALA A 319 -2.10 -16.73 -0.16
C ALA A 319 -3.45 -17.37 0.11
N THR A 320 -3.45 -18.36 1.00
CA THR A 320 -4.66 -19.00 1.53
C THR A 320 -4.38 -19.65 2.87
N GLU A 321 -5.45 -19.93 3.63
CA GLU A 321 -5.45 -20.78 4.82
C GLU A 321 -6.36 -21.97 4.56
N VAL A 322 -5.89 -23.19 4.83
CA VAL A 322 -6.59 -24.44 4.58
C VAL A 322 -6.52 -25.36 5.80
N GLY A 323 -7.43 -26.33 5.92
CA GLY A 323 -7.29 -27.40 6.91
C GLY A 323 -5.99 -28.18 6.69
N LYS A 324 -5.35 -28.65 7.76
CA LYS A 324 -4.06 -29.34 7.65
C LYS A 324 -4.11 -30.59 6.78
N GLU A 325 -5.25 -31.27 6.75
CA GLU A 325 -5.50 -32.50 5.98
C GLU A 325 -5.54 -32.26 4.47
N VAL A 326 -5.83 -31.03 4.03
CA VAL A 326 -5.91 -30.64 2.61
C VAL A 326 -4.75 -29.72 2.17
N CYS A 327 -3.75 -29.54 3.02
CA CYS A 327 -2.61 -28.66 2.75
C CYS A 327 -1.85 -29.09 1.47
N ALA A 328 -1.43 -30.34 1.37
CA ALA A 328 -0.73 -30.85 0.20
C ALA A 328 -1.61 -30.85 -1.07
N PRO A 329 -2.87 -31.33 -1.05
CA PRO A 329 -3.77 -31.21 -2.19
C PRO A 329 -4.00 -29.75 -2.65
N ALA A 330 -4.12 -28.80 -1.72
CA ALA A 330 -4.28 -27.38 -2.08
C ALA A 330 -3.04 -26.81 -2.79
N LEU A 331 -1.84 -27.16 -2.33
CA LEU A 331 -0.59 -26.79 -3.01
C LEU A 331 -0.55 -27.33 -4.44
N GLU A 332 -0.89 -28.61 -4.63
CA GLU A 332 -0.92 -29.23 -5.96
C GLU A 332 -1.89 -28.51 -6.90
N GLU A 333 -3.09 -28.17 -6.42
CA GLU A 333 -4.07 -27.44 -7.24
C GLU A 333 -3.61 -26.01 -7.56
N ILE A 334 -2.95 -25.30 -6.62
CA ILE A 334 -2.35 -23.99 -6.91
C ILE A 334 -1.34 -24.09 -8.06
N TYR A 335 -0.43 -25.07 -7.99
CA TYR A 335 0.58 -25.25 -9.05
C TYR A 335 -0.01 -25.72 -10.37
N LYS A 336 -1.10 -26.49 -10.34
CA LYS A 336 -1.84 -26.85 -11.56
C LYS A 336 -2.47 -25.61 -12.21
N GLU A 337 -3.07 -24.71 -11.44
CA GLU A 337 -3.63 -23.47 -11.99
C GLU A 337 -2.57 -22.54 -12.57
N LEU A 338 -1.38 -22.43 -11.95
CA LEU A 338 -0.25 -21.69 -12.52
C LEU A 338 0.17 -22.31 -13.87
N SER A 339 0.24 -23.64 -13.97
CA SER A 339 0.59 -24.35 -15.20
C SER A 339 -0.47 -24.21 -16.29
N LYS A 340 -1.75 -24.37 -15.94
CA LYS A 340 -2.87 -24.19 -16.87
C LYS A 340 -2.91 -22.77 -17.45
N LEU A 341 -2.72 -21.73 -16.60
CA LEU A 341 -2.72 -20.36 -17.09
C LEU A 341 -1.62 -20.09 -18.11
N ALA A 342 -0.49 -20.79 -17.98
CA ALA A 342 0.64 -20.67 -18.90
C ALA A 342 0.47 -21.47 -20.20
N HIS A 343 -0.21 -22.62 -20.18
CA HIS A 343 -0.14 -23.58 -21.30
C HIS A 343 -1.48 -23.92 -21.93
N ASP A 344 -2.59 -23.77 -21.19
CA ASP A 344 -3.92 -24.12 -21.71
C ASP A 344 -4.57 -22.90 -22.41
N PRO A 345 -5.42 -23.11 -23.39
CA PRO A 345 -6.20 -22.04 -24.01
C PRO A 345 -7.06 -21.30 -22.99
N ILE A 346 -7.02 -19.97 -23.04
CA ILE A 346 -7.88 -19.12 -22.22
C ILE A 346 -9.10 -18.72 -23.02
N PRO A 347 -10.33 -19.06 -22.59
CA PRO A 347 -11.54 -18.71 -23.31
C PRO A 347 -11.71 -17.19 -23.44
N GLU A 348 -12.17 -16.72 -24.60
CA GLU A 348 -12.43 -15.29 -24.83
C GLU A 348 -13.48 -14.74 -23.87
N SER A 349 -14.43 -15.57 -23.43
CA SER A 349 -15.41 -15.20 -22.41
C SER A 349 -14.78 -14.84 -21.06
N GLU A 350 -13.71 -15.54 -20.66
CA GLU A 350 -12.95 -15.26 -19.44
C GLU A 350 -12.19 -13.94 -19.58
N ILE A 351 -11.53 -13.70 -20.73
CA ILE A 351 -10.85 -12.45 -21.04
C ILE A 351 -11.81 -11.27 -20.99
N ASN A 352 -12.98 -11.38 -21.59
CA ASN A 352 -14.01 -10.34 -21.60
C ASN A 352 -14.57 -10.07 -20.19
N LEU A 353 -14.74 -11.09 -19.37
CA LEU A 353 -15.18 -10.95 -17.98
C LEU A 353 -14.15 -10.16 -17.17
N VAL A 354 -12.87 -10.53 -17.26
CA VAL A 354 -11.77 -9.84 -16.56
C VAL A 354 -11.61 -8.41 -17.07
N ARG A 355 -11.73 -8.18 -18.39
CA ARG A 355 -11.70 -6.84 -18.98
C ARG A 355 -12.77 -5.95 -18.38
N ASN A 356 -14.01 -6.41 -18.37
CA ASN A 356 -15.13 -5.64 -17.81
C ASN A 356 -14.97 -5.38 -16.31
N TYR A 357 -14.49 -6.36 -15.55
CA TYR A 357 -14.18 -6.20 -14.13
C TYR A 357 -13.13 -5.10 -13.89
N LEU A 358 -11.99 -5.17 -14.60
CA LEU A 358 -10.90 -4.21 -14.47
C LEU A 358 -11.27 -2.79 -14.92
N LEU A 359 -12.07 -2.67 -16.00
CA LEU A 359 -12.59 -1.37 -16.45
C LEU A 359 -13.52 -0.75 -15.40
N GLY A 360 -14.41 -1.56 -14.82
CA GLY A 360 -15.30 -1.10 -13.74
C GLY A 360 -14.51 -0.69 -12.49
N GLU A 361 -13.49 -1.45 -12.12
CA GLU A 361 -12.60 -1.11 -11.02
C GLU A 361 -11.80 0.17 -11.29
N PHE A 362 -11.28 0.29 -12.51
CA PHE A 362 -10.56 1.49 -12.94
C PHE A 362 -11.43 2.75 -12.85
N GLN A 363 -12.67 2.70 -13.35
CA GLN A 363 -13.62 3.82 -13.28
C GLN A 363 -13.97 4.18 -11.82
N ARG A 364 -14.27 3.19 -10.99
CA ARG A 364 -14.57 3.41 -9.56
C ARG A 364 -13.42 4.10 -8.83
N ASN A 365 -12.19 3.77 -9.18
CA ASN A 365 -10.98 4.36 -8.58
C ASN A 365 -10.64 5.76 -9.12
N LEU A 366 -11.52 6.38 -9.89
CA LEU A 366 -11.41 7.77 -10.38
C LEU A 366 -12.53 8.66 -9.83
N ASP A 367 -13.41 8.10 -9.01
CA ASP A 367 -14.58 8.83 -8.49
C ASP A 367 -14.17 9.76 -7.34
N GLY A 368 -14.32 11.06 -7.61
CA GLY A 368 -14.10 12.13 -6.64
C GLY A 368 -12.64 12.58 -6.45
N PRO A 369 -12.46 13.71 -5.75
CA PRO A 369 -11.17 14.37 -5.62
C PRO A 369 -10.12 13.53 -4.87
N PHE A 370 -10.55 12.73 -3.91
CA PHE A 370 -9.63 11.94 -3.08
C PHE A 370 -9.07 10.75 -3.86
N ALA A 371 -9.90 10.06 -4.67
CA ALA A 371 -9.46 9.00 -5.54
C ALA A 371 -8.49 9.51 -6.62
N LEU A 372 -8.79 10.66 -7.21
CA LEU A 372 -7.90 11.33 -8.18
C LEU A 372 -6.56 11.72 -7.54
N ALA A 373 -6.57 12.23 -6.31
CA ALA A 373 -5.34 12.54 -5.58
C ALA A 373 -4.52 11.29 -5.24
N ASP A 374 -5.16 10.16 -4.91
CA ASP A 374 -4.45 8.89 -4.70
C ASP A 374 -3.81 8.38 -6.00
N ARG A 375 -4.46 8.56 -7.14
CA ARG A 375 -3.87 8.27 -8.46
C ARG A 375 -2.66 9.17 -8.74
N PHE A 376 -2.82 10.48 -8.59
CA PHE A 376 -1.71 11.42 -8.74
C PHE A 376 -0.54 11.08 -7.82
N LYS A 377 -0.81 10.87 -6.52
CA LYS A 377 0.20 10.47 -5.53
C LYS A 377 0.98 9.24 -5.97
N ASN A 378 0.27 8.19 -6.38
CA ASN A 378 0.89 6.97 -6.87
C ASN A 378 1.78 7.23 -8.09
N LEU A 379 1.30 7.95 -9.10
CA LEU A 379 2.11 8.31 -10.26
C LEU A 379 3.38 9.05 -9.83
N LYS A 380 3.23 10.09 -9.02
CA LYS A 380 4.33 10.96 -8.60
C LYS A 380 5.41 10.23 -7.82
N LEU A 381 5.00 9.39 -6.85
CA LEU A 381 5.92 8.64 -6.00
C LEU A 381 6.68 7.54 -6.76
N TYR A 382 6.07 6.97 -7.80
CA TYR A 382 6.72 5.95 -8.64
C TYR A 382 7.46 6.56 -9.86
N GLY A 383 7.50 7.89 -9.98
CA GLY A 383 8.16 8.56 -11.11
C GLY A 383 7.44 8.33 -12.45
N LEU A 384 6.12 8.19 -12.42
CA LEU A 384 5.24 8.00 -13.56
C LEU A 384 4.46 9.28 -13.87
N GLY A 385 3.99 9.43 -15.09
CA GLY A 385 3.09 10.49 -15.51
C GLY A 385 1.68 9.98 -15.83
N TYR A 386 0.79 10.89 -16.26
CA TYR A 386 -0.58 10.53 -16.64
C TYR A 386 -0.66 9.64 -17.88
N GLU A 387 0.38 9.64 -18.71
CA GLU A 387 0.53 8.71 -19.83
C GLU A 387 0.50 7.25 -19.39
N TYR A 388 0.96 6.93 -18.17
CA TYR A 388 0.84 5.59 -17.61
C TYR A 388 -0.61 5.13 -17.48
N LEU A 389 -1.52 6.03 -17.08
CA LEU A 389 -2.95 5.71 -16.95
C LEU A 389 -3.60 5.51 -18.32
N ASN A 390 -3.20 6.30 -19.33
CA ASN A 390 -3.67 6.13 -20.71
C ASN A 390 -3.19 4.79 -21.26
N ASN A 391 -1.92 4.46 -21.09
CA ASN A 391 -1.35 3.16 -21.51
C ASN A 391 -2.05 1.99 -20.80
N TYR A 392 -2.40 2.14 -19.52
CA TYR A 392 -3.15 1.12 -18.80
C TYR A 392 -4.55 0.93 -19.39
N LEU A 393 -5.27 2.01 -19.68
CA LEU A 393 -6.60 1.95 -20.28
C LEU A 393 -6.56 1.35 -21.69
N ASP A 394 -5.62 1.79 -22.52
CA ASP A 394 -5.42 1.25 -23.88
C ASP A 394 -5.11 -0.26 -23.82
N PHE A 395 -4.28 -0.67 -22.86
CA PHE A 395 -3.97 -2.07 -22.69
C PHE A 395 -5.19 -2.89 -22.21
N LEU A 396 -5.99 -2.37 -21.28
CA LEU A 396 -7.22 -3.02 -20.83
C LEU A 396 -8.22 -3.24 -21.98
N ASN A 397 -8.32 -2.30 -22.89
CA ASN A 397 -9.22 -2.40 -24.03
C ASN A 397 -8.78 -3.46 -25.06
N ASN A 398 -7.45 -3.73 -25.15
CA ASN A 398 -6.87 -4.46 -26.28
C ASN A 398 -6.13 -5.76 -25.93
N PHE A 399 -5.97 -6.14 -24.64
CA PHE A 399 -5.22 -7.34 -24.30
C PHE A 399 -5.94 -8.63 -24.75
N SER A 400 -5.14 -9.63 -25.13
CA SER A 400 -5.60 -10.94 -25.59
C SER A 400 -5.22 -12.06 -24.62
N SER A 401 -5.76 -13.24 -24.83
CA SER A 401 -5.41 -14.48 -24.14
C SER A 401 -3.93 -14.83 -24.30
N ASP A 402 -3.35 -14.57 -25.49
CA ASP A 402 -1.94 -14.87 -25.77
C ASP A 402 -1.00 -14.08 -24.88
N VAL A 403 -1.28 -12.78 -24.68
CA VAL A 403 -0.50 -11.93 -23.77
C VAL A 403 -0.54 -12.47 -22.33
N VAL A 404 -1.70 -12.90 -21.86
CA VAL A 404 -1.84 -13.48 -20.52
C VAL A 404 -1.01 -14.76 -20.38
N SER A 405 -1.09 -15.65 -21.38
CA SER A 405 -0.32 -16.90 -21.39
C SER A 405 1.20 -16.67 -21.48
N GLU A 406 1.64 -15.73 -22.32
CA GLU A 406 3.07 -15.36 -22.44
C GLU A 406 3.64 -14.81 -21.12
N ILE A 407 2.90 -13.91 -20.47
CA ILE A 407 3.28 -13.36 -19.17
C ILE A 407 3.28 -14.44 -18.08
N ALA A 408 2.30 -15.34 -18.10
CA ALA A 408 2.27 -16.47 -17.17
C ALA A 408 3.48 -17.39 -17.36
N LYS A 409 3.85 -17.75 -18.60
CA LYS A 409 5.07 -18.53 -18.91
C LYS A 409 6.33 -17.84 -18.39
N LYS A 410 6.43 -16.52 -18.56
CA LYS A 410 7.60 -15.75 -18.19
C LYS A 410 7.78 -15.61 -16.68
N TYR A 411 6.69 -15.40 -15.95
CA TYR A 411 6.77 -14.98 -14.55
C TYR A 411 6.14 -15.96 -13.55
N LEU A 412 5.24 -16.86 -13.97
CA LEU A 412 4.49 -17.74 -13.07
C LEU A 412 4.92 -19.22 -13.15
N SER A 413 6.15 -19.50 -13.65
CA SER A 413 6.68 -20.86 -13.64
C SER A 413 6.77 -21.42 -12.22
N PRO A 414 6.21 -22.62 -11.95
CA PRO A 414 6.28 -23.28 -10.65
C PRO A 414 7.69 -23.39 -10.06
N ALA A 415 8.70 -23.62 -10.92
CA ALA A 415 10.09 -23.74 -10.51
C ALA A 415 10.70 -22.43 -9.99
N SER A 416 10.08 -21.28 -10.28
CA SER A 416 10.56 -19.96 -9.88
C SER A 416 9.89 -19.43 -8.62
N MET A 417 9.00 -20.21 -7.98
CA MET A 417 8.21 -19.78 -6.82
C MET A 417 8.88 -20.19 -5.51
N THR A 418 9.07 -19.22 -4.64
CA THR A 418 9.29 -19.46 -3.21
C THR A 418 7.97 -19.89 -2.57
N GLU A 419 8.02 -20.96 -1.78
CA GLU A 419 6.86 -21.55 -1.11
C GLU A 419 7.10 -21.59 0.40
N ILE A 420 6.19 -21.00 1.13
CA ILE A 420 6.18 -21.02 2.60
C ILE A 420 4.87 -21.63 3.07
N VAL A 421 5.00 -22.68 3.88
CA VAL A 421 3.89 -23.29 4.61
C VAL A 421 4.11 -23.01 6.10
N ALA A 422 3.12 -22.47 6.78
CA ALA A 422 3.14 -22.27 8.23
C ALA A 422 1.96 -23.01 8.88
N GLY A 423 2.20 -23.77 9.94
CA GLY A 423 1.20 -24.62 10.58
C GLY A 423 1.31 -26.09 10.15
N GLY A 424 0.40 -26.95 10.58
CA GLY A 424 0.30 -28.38 10.22
C GLY A 424 1.00 -29.33 11.18
#